data_71981fa39b78220dd36045f6c4ad789b
#
_entry.id   71981fa39b78220dd36045f6c4ad789b
#
_cell.length_a   1.000
_cell.length_b   1.000
_cell.length_c   1.000
_cell.angle_alpha   90.00
_cell.angle_beta   90.00
_cell.angle_gamma   90.00
#
_symmetry.space_group_name_H-M   'P 1'
#
loop_
_entity.id
_entity.type
_entity.pdbx_description
1 polymer ?
#
loop_
_entity_poly.entity_id
_entity_poly.type
_entity_poly.pdbx_seq_one_letter_code
_entity_poly.pdbx_strand_id
1 'polypeptide(L)'
;MLPSFCNETIYRLRPGTKMERGSPVFDWSSPDRLRIDGCSVQPTATSTSMDGRVLGVSESLTAYLPEDADVKAGDRIEYRGSVYTIMGEPKFWKGVRNLSNIQLNLQKWSG
;
A
#
# COMPACT_ATOMS: atom_id res chain seq x y z
N MET A 1 -16.23 10.28 1.58
CA MET A 1 -15.55 11.04 0.53
C MET A 1 -14.25 11.60 1.05
N LEU A 2 -13.18 11.39 0.32
CA LEU A 2 -11.87 11.92 0.71
C LEU A 2 -11.78 13.41 0.40
N PRO A 3 -10.92 14.15 1.13
CA PRO A 3 -10.72 15.57 0.84
C PRO A 3 -10.22 15.82 -0.57
N SER A 4 -10.37 17.04 -1.05
CA SER A 4 -10.03 17.39 -2.43
C SER A 4 -8.55 17.24 -2.77
N PHE A 5 -7.67 17.19 -1.77
CA PHE A 5 -6.24 16.95 -2.03
C PHE A 5 -5.93 15.47 -2.27
N CYS A 6 -6.89 14.58 -2.12
CA CYS A 6 -6.71 13.16 -2.38
C CYS A 6 -6.97 12.88 -3.85
N ASN A 7 -6.01 13.22 -4.69
CA ASN A 7 -6.15 13.09 -6.14
C ASN A 7 -5.01 12.28 -6.77
N GLU A 8 -4.30 11.51 -5.98
CA GLU A 8 -3.23 10.68 -6.50
C GLU A 8 -3.77 9.33 -6.96
N THR A 9 -3.04 8.68 -7.83
CA THR A 9 -3.39 7.38 -8.38
C THR A 9 -2.32 6.38 -7.98
N ILE A 10 -2.76 5.22 -7.52
CA ILE A 10 -1.89 4.09 -7.25
C ILE A 10 -2.41 2.88 -8.03
N TYR A 11 -1.59 1.84 -8.10
CA TYR A 11 -1.99 0.58 -8.73
C TYR A 11 -1.83 -0.53 -7.71
N ARG A 12 -2.90 -1.33 -7.57
CA ARG A 12 -2.84 -2.52 -6.74
C ARG A 12 -2.34 -3.68 -7.58
N LEU A 13 -1.31 -4.35 -7.09
CA LEU A 13 -0.78 -5.54 -7.72
C LEU A 13 -1.17 -6.74 -6.88
N ARG A 14 -1.91 -7.66 -7.47
CA ARG A 14 -2.37 -8.87 -6.79
C ARG A 14 -1.79 -10.09 -7.49
N PRO A 15 -1.09 -10.97 -6.76
CA PRO A 15 -0.50 -12.16 -7.38
C PRO A 15 -1.55 -13.19 -7.70
N GLY A 16 -1.29 -13.98 -8.72
CA GLY A 16 -2.05 -15.22 -8.91
C GLY A 16 -1.60 -16.27 -7.90
N THR A 17 -2.09 -17.47 -8.08
CA THR A 17 -1.71 -18.60 -7.24
C THR A 17 -1.20 -19.71 -8.14
N LYS A 18 -0.11 -20.34 -7.76
CA LYS A 18 0.41 -21.52 -8.46
C LYS A 18 0.72 -22.60 -7.45
N MET A 19 0.78 -23.83 -7.93
CA MET A 19 1.14 -24.96 -7.09
C MET A 19 2.63 -25.22 -7.23
N GLU A 20 3.31 -25.30 -6.11
CA GLU A 20 4.73 -25.61 -6.06
C GLU A 20 4.96 -26.63 -4.98
N ARG A 21 5.47 -27.79 -5.37
CA ARG A 21 5.68 -28.94 -4.47
C ARG A 21 4.44 -29.33 -3.68
N GLY A 22 3.27 -29.25 -4.32
CA GLY A 22 2.01 -29.59 -3.68
C GLY A 22 1.41 -28.51 -2.79
N SER A 23 2.05 -27.35 -2.67
CA SER A 23 1.55 -26.26 -1.84
C SER A 23 1.23 -25.04 -2.70
N PRO A 24 0.16 -24.30 -2.39
CA PRO A 24 -0.14 -23.07 -3.11
C PRO A 24 0.85 -21.97 -2.69
N VAL A 25 1.37 -21.27 -3.69
CA VAL A 25 2.25 -20.11 -3.46
C VAL A 25 1.78 -18.97 -4.35
N PHE A 26 2.16 -17.75 -3.99
CA PHE A 26 1.85 -16.58 -4.79
C PHE A 26 2.66 -16.59 -6.08
N ASP A 27 2.00 -16.24 -7.17
CA ASP A 27 2.63 -16.14 -8.48
C ASP A 27 2.69 -14.67 -8.89
N TRP A 28 3.87 -14.07 -8.83
CA TRP A 28 4.09 -12.67 -9.18
C TRP A 28 4.56 -12.47 -10.61
N SER A 29 4.59 -13.51 -11.41
CA SER A 29 5.05 -13.40 -12.81
C SER A 29 4.12 -12.55 -13.64
N SER A 30 2.83 -12.52 -13.31
CA SER A 30 1.82 -11.76 -14.03
C SER A 30 0.75 -11.27 -13.06
N PRO A 31 1.07 -10.29 -12.21
CA PRO A 31 0.11 -9.82 -11.22
C PRO A 31 -1.04 -9.07 -11.86
N ASP A 32 -2.20 -9.15 -11.22
CA ASP A 32 -3.35 -8.35 -11.62
C ASP A 32 -3.13 -6.91 -11.18
N ARG A 33 -3.18 -5.98 -12.11
CA ARG A 33 -2.91 -4.56 -11.88
C ARG A 33 -4.21 -3.79 -11.98
N LEU A 34 -4.62 -3.19 -10.86
CA LEU A 34 -5.86 -2.42 -10.78
C LEU A 34 -5.52 -0.97 -10.45
N ARG A 35 -6.01 -0.05 -11.26
CA ARG A 35 -5.86 1.38 -11.01
C ARG A 35 -6.83 1.82 -9.93
N ILE A 36 -6.33 2.58 -8.96
CA ILE A 36 -7.13 3.17 -7.89
C ILE A 36 -6.86 4.68 -7.87
N ASP A 37 -7.90 5.45 -8.17
CA ASP A 37 -7.82 6.90 -8.17
C ASP A 37 -8.34 7.49 -6.86
N GLY A 38 -8.07 8.75 -6.64
CA GLY A 38 -8.60 9.46 -5.47
C GLY A 38 -7.90 9.09 -4.18
N CYS A 39 -6.61 8.81 -4.25
CA CYS A 39 -5.81 8.42 -3.10
C CYS A 39 -4.99 9.58 -2.59
N SER A 40 -4.58 9.50 -1.34
CA SER A 40 -3.59 10.40 -0.77
C SER A 40 -2.42 9.56 -0.26
N VAL A 41 -1.22 9.84 -0.75
CA VAL A 41 -0.02 9.11 -0.35
C VAL A 41 0.93 10.09 0.30
N GLN A 42 1.34 9.78 1.52
CA GLN A 42 2.17 10.67 2.33
C GLN A 42 3.35 9.90 2.88
N PRO A 43 4.52 10.54 2.97
CA PRO A 43 5.66 9.89 3.64
C PRO A 43 5.32 9.62 5.10
N THR A 44 5.64 8.42 5.54
CA THR A 44 5.57 8.10 6.96
C THR A 44 6.82 8.66 7.63
N ALA A 45 6.68 9.17 8.85
CA ALA A 45 7.82 9.69 9.57
C ALA A 45 8.86 8.59 9.75
N THR A 46 10.08 8.84 9.27
CA THR A 46 11.18 7.92 9.46
C THR A 46 11.78 8.14 10.83
N SER A 47 12.01 7.04 11.55
CA SER A 47 12.71 7.13 12.82
C SER A 47 14.22 7.28 12.55
N THR A 48 14.79 8.32 13.09
CA THR A 48 16.24 8.48 13.10
C THR A 48 16.79 7.95 14.40
N SER A 49 18.04 7.53 14.39
CA SER A 49 18.67 7.09 15.63
C SER A 49 18.89 8.30 16.55
N MET A 50 19.07 8.03 17.84
CA MET A 50 19.23 9.09 18.84
C MET A 50 20.49 9.92 18.65
N ASP A 51 21.46 9.40 17.95
CA ASP A 51 22.69 10.15 17.65
C ASP A 51 22.64 10.86 16.29
N GLY A 52 21.48 10.93 15.69
CA GLY A 52 21.29 11.63 14.42
C GLY A 52 21.63 10.82 13.17
N ARG A 53 22.07 9.59 13.33
CA ARG A 53 22.34 8.75 12.16
C ARG A 53 21.06 8.08 11.66
N VAL A 54 20.94 8.03 10.35
CA VAL A 54 19.83 7.31 9.73
C VAL A 54 20.16 5.81 9.77
N LEU A 55 19.37 5.06 10.52
CA LEU A 55 19.53 3.62 10.64
C LEU A 55 18.74 2.92 9.56
N GLY A 56 19.27 2.91 8.37
CA GLY A 56 18.61 2.24 7.29
C GLY A 56 17.53 3.10 6.66
N VAL A 57 17.59 3.21 5.35
CA VAL A 57 16.59 3.97 4.60
C VAL A 57 15.52 3.00 4.18
N SER A 58 14.53 2.77 5.04
CA SER A 58 13.30 2.16 4.58
C SER A 58 12.34 3.28 4.23
N GLU A 59 12.10 3.44 2.94
CA GLU A 59 11.08 4.39 2.51
C GLU A 59 9.73 3.82 2.87
N SER A 60 9.05 4.50 3.78
CA SER A 60 7.72 4.11 4.22
C SER A 60 6.73 5.19 3.82
N LEU A 61 5.57 4.76 3.39
CA LEU A 61 4.49 5.66 2.99
C LEU A 61 3.21 5.24 3.69
N THR A 62 2.33 6.21 3.90
CA THR A 62 0.97 5.94 4.33
C THR A 62 0.04 6.35 3.19
N ALA A 63 -0.79 5.45 2.76
CA ALA A 63 -1.74 5.70 1.69
C ALA A 63 -3.16 5.67 2.24
N TYR A 64 -3.96 6.64 1.84
CA TYR A 64 -5.39 6.69 2.15
C TYR A 64 -6.16 6.50 0.86
N LEU A 65 -6.99 5.48 0.83
CA LEU A 65 -7.74 5.07 -0.36
C LEU A 65 -9.23 5.29 -0.15
N PRO A 66 -10.01 5.41 -1.25
CA PRO A 66 -11.47 5.43 -1.12
C PRO A 66 -11.99 4.16 -0.43
N GLU A 67 -13.13 4.28 0.25
CA GLU A 67 -13.67 3.19 1.03
C GLU A 67 -14.05 1.95 0.22
N ASP A 68 -14.25 2.11 -1.09
CA ASP A 68 -14.61 1.02 -1.99
C ASP A 68 -13.41 0.40 -2.70
N ALA A 69 -12.19 0.80 -2.33
CA ALA A 69 -11.00 0.26 -2.97
C ALA A 69 -10.83 -1.22 -2.63
N ASP A 70 -10.52 -2.02 -3.63
CA ASP A 70 -10.32 -3.45 -3.47
C ASP A 70 -8.85 -3.75 -3.17
N VAL A 71 -8.50 -3.75 -1.89
CA VAL A 71 -7.15 -4.09 -1.43
C VAL A 71 -7.24 -5.02 -0.24
N LYS A 72 -6.26 -5.90 -0.13
CA LYS A 72 -6.17 -6.83 1.00
C LYS A 72 -4.72 -7.12 1.34
N ALA A 73 -4.52 -7.72 2.49
CA ALA A 73 -3.17 -8.15 2.89
C ALA A 73 -2.58 -9.08 1.83
N GLY A 74 -1.30 -8.93 1.58
CA GLY A 74 -0.62 -9.72 0.55
C GLY A 74 -0.56 -9.04 -0.80
N ASP A 75 -1.37 -8.01 -1.05
CA ASP A 75 -1.25 -7.21 -2.25
C ASP A 75 -0.02 -6.30 -2.16
N ARG A 76 0.44 -5.84 -3.33
CA ARG A 76 1.49 -4.82 -3.41
C ARG A 76 0.91 -3.59 -4.07
N ILE A 77 1.54 -2.46 -3.82
CA ILE A 77 1.11 -1.17 -4.35
C ILE A 77 2.22 -0.60 -5.22
N GLU A 78 1.87 -0.21 -6.43
CA GLU A 78 2.77 0.51 -7.31
C GLU A 78 2.43 2.00 -7.25
N TYR A 79 3.41 2.82 -6.92
CA TYR A 79 3.24 4.26 -6.79
C TYR A 79 4.46 4.94 -7.37
N ARG A 80 4.25 5.79 -8.37
CA ARG A 80 5.30 6.55 -9.05
C ARG A 80 6.47 5.66 -9.52
N GLY A 81 6.14 4.50 -10.08
CA GLY A 81 7.14 3.59 -10.62
C GLY A 81 7.85 2.71 -9.61
N SER A 82 7.54 2.84 -8.34
CA SER A 82 8.10 2.00 -7.27
C SER A 82 7.05 1.07 -6.72
N VAL A 83 7.48 -0.09 -6.27
CA VAL A 83 6.59 -1.10 -5.70
C VAL A 83 6.76 -1.12 -4.18
N TYR A 84 5.64 -1.15 -3.48
CA TYR A 84 5.60 -1.16 -2.02
C TYR A 84 4.82 -2.36 -1.54
N THR A 85 5.23 -2.92 -0.41
CA THR A 85 4.46 -3.97 0.27
C THR A 85 3.56 -3.34 1.31
N ILE A 86 2.40 -3.96 1.53
CA ILE A 86 1.47 -3.53 2.57
C ILE A 86 1.93 -4.14 3.90
N MET A 87 2.17 -3.28 4.88
CA MET A 87 2.58 -3.69 6.22
C MET A 87 1.32 -3.98 7.04
N GLY A 88 1.14 -5.24 7.42
CA GLY A 88 -0.06 -5.65 8.13
C GLY A 88 -1.27 -5.72 7.21
N GLU A 89 -2.42 -5.41 7.73
CA GLU A 89 -3.68 -5.46 6.99
C GLU A 89 -4.19 -4.05 6.72
N PRO A 90 -4.95 -3.87 5.62
CA PRO A 90 -5.61 -2.59 5.38
C PRO A 90 -6.54 -2.24 6.55
N LYS A 91 -6.52 -1.00 6.95
CA LYS A 91 -7.35 -0.51 8.06
C LYS A 91 -8.52 0.30 7.52
N PHE A 92 -9.72 -0.10 7.87
CA PHE A 92 -10.92 0.61 7.48
C PHE A 92 -11.28 1.62 8.56
N TRP A 93 -11.31 2.87 8.18
CA TRP A 93 -11.68 3.96 9.08
C TRP A 93 -13.05 4.49 8.67
N LYS A 94 -13.99 4.48 9.63
CA LYS A 94 -15.27 5.16 9.43
C LYS A 94 -15.16 6.54 10.06
N GLY A 95 -15.07 7.52 9.20
CA GLY A 95 -15.09 8.90 9.66
C GLY A 95 -16.48 9.38 9.98
N VAL A 96 -16.55 10.54 10.61
CA VAL A 96 -17.82 11.25 10.80
C VAL A 96 -18.27 11.85 9.48
N ARG A 97 -19.57 11.93 9.27
CA ARG A 97 -20.17 12.55 8.08
C ARG A 97 -19.79 11.85 6.78
N ASN A 98 -19.81 10.52 6.80
CA ASN A 98 -19.53 9.69 5.62
C ASN A 98 -18.13 9.82 5.07
N LEU A 99 -17.17 10.27 5.86
CA LEU A 99 -15.76 10.31 5.50
C LEU A 99 -15.11 9.01 5.89
N SER A 100 -15.30 7.99 5.07
CA SER A 100 -14.68 6.69 5.29
C SER A 100 -13.52 6.50 4.34
N ASN A 101 -12.47 5.85 4.82
CA ASN A 101 -11.31 5.56 3.98
C ASN A 101 -10.62 4.27 4.42
N ILE A 102 -9.71 3.81 3.57
CA ILE A 102 -8.85 2.68 3.88
C ILE A 102 -7.44 3.21 4.04
N GLN A 103 -6.80 2.89 5.14
CA GLN A 103 -5.41 3.27 5.39
C GLN A 103 -4.50 2.09 5.16
N LEU A 104 -3.46 2.29 4.35
CA LEU A 104 -2.41 1.32 4.12
C LEU A 104 -1.09 1.86 4.64
N ASN A 105 -0.37 1.03 5.37
CA ASN A 105 1.01 1.32 5.71
C ASN A 105 1.90 0.58 4.71
N LEU A 106 2.73 1.30 4.00
CA LEU A 106 3.51 0.79 2.89
C LEU A 106 5.00 0.88 3.19
N GLN A 107 5.73 -0.13 2.77
CA GLN A 107 7.18 -0.13 2.83
C GLN A 107 7.72 -0.48 1.46
N LYS A 108 8.73 0.26 1.01
CA LYS A 108 9.30 0.02 -0.31
C LYS A 108 9.86 -1.40 -0.41
N TRP A 109 9.45 -2.09 -1.47
CA TRP A 109 9.92 -3.43 -1.73
C TRP A 109 11.28 -3.36 -2.40
N SER A 110 12.24 -4.07 -1.84
CA SER A 110 13.62 -4.04 -2.31
C SER A 110 14.12 -5.40 -2.77
N GLY A 111 13.22 -6.30 -2.96
CA GLY A 111 13.57 -7.65 -3.41
C GLY A 111 13.83 -7.76 -4.92
#